data_4b28ed910fa89947bc73c788b8f01a15
#
_entry.id   4b28ed910fa89947bc73c788b8f01a15
#
_cell.length_a   1.000
_cell.length_b   1.000
_cell.length_c   1.000
_cell.angle_alpha   90.00
_cell.angle_beta   90.00
_cell.angle_gamma   90.00
#
_symmetry.space_group_name_H-M   'P 1'
#
loop_
_entity.id
_entity.type
_entity.pdbx_description
1 polymer ?
#
loop_
_entity_poly.entity_id
_entity_poly.type
_entity_poly.pdbx_seq_one_letter_code
_entity_poly.pdbx_strand_id
1 'polypeptide(L)'
;DISVSRAMALAKNLQIAGAVNAVVTAEKPERLQESFLQYFDGILIDAPCSGEGMFRRDPHMVQDWEEKGPQYYAPIQRDILKAAYQMLREGGYLVYSTCTFSPEEDEKNVLWFLRQFPDMHVCEVPRKEGFCSGITDAALTETERQQLSRCVRIFPHKAVGEGHFAVLLQKGDPSAAEQTDSFVEQENTLAERAHDHSFR
;
A
#
# COMPACT_ATOMS: atom_id res chain seq x y z
N ASP A 1 -0.40 -4.79 13.99
CA ASP A 1 0.87 -4.17 14.41
C ASP A 1 1.69 -5.15 15.25
N ILE A 2 3.03 -5.06 15.19
CA ILE A 2 3.91 -5.92 16.01
C ILE A 2 4.03 -5.41 17.46
N SER A 3 3.72 -4.14 17.71
CA SER A 3 3.77 -3.50 19.03
C SER A 3 2.41 -3.58 19.71
N VAL A 4 2.36 -4.22 20.87
CA VAL A 4 1.14 -4.32 21.70
C VAL A 4 0.59 -2.94 22.06
N SER A 5 1.45 -2.00 22.45
CA SER A 5 1.02 -0.64 22.83
C SER A 5 0.40 0.13 21.66
N ARG A 6 0.96 -0.01 20.45
CA ARG A 6 0.40 0.59 19.23
C ARG A 6 -0.90 -0.08 18.81
N ALA A 7 -0.99 -1.41 18.92
CA ALA A 7 -2.22 -2.16 18.67
C ALA A 7 -3.35 -1.73 19.62
N MET A 8 -3.06 -1.51 20.90
CA MET A 8 -4.03 -0.98 21.86
C MET A 8 -4.50 0.44 21.50
N ALA A 9 -3.59 1.32 21.07
CA ALA A 9 -3.95 2.66 20.61
C ALA A 9 -4.85 2.61 19.37
N LEU A 10 -4.54 1.72 18.41
CA LEU A 10 -5.36 1.47 17.22
C LEU A 10 -6.76 0.98 17.62
N ALA A 11 -6.85 -0.02 18.51
CA ALA A 11 -8.13 -0.54 18.99
C ALA A 11 -8.99 0.57 19.64
N LYS A 12 -8.38 1.43 20.46
CA LYS A 12 -9.06 2.59 21.04
C LYS A 12 -9.58 3.55 19.97
N ASN A 13 -8.78 3.86 18.95
CA ASN A 13 -9.19 4.75 17.88
C ASN A 13 -10.35 4.17 17.06
N LEU A 14 -10.32 2.86 16.77
CA LEU A 14 -11.44 2.16 16.11
C LEU A 14 -12.72 2.20 16.93
N GLN A 15 -12.64 2.03 18.25
CA GLN A 15 -13.80 2.16 19.15
C GLN A 15 -14.38 3.57 19.14
N ILE A 16 -13.52 4.61 19.17
CA ILE A 16 -13.96 6.02 19.10
C ILE A 16 -14.62 6.30 17.74
N ALA A 17 -14.10 5.73 16.65
CA ALA A 17 -14.69 5.84 15.33
C ALA A 17 -15.97 5.01 15.13
N GLY A 18 -16.36 4.19 16.10
CA GLY A 18 -17.56 3.34 16.02
C GLY A 18 -17.39 2.11 15.11
N ALA A 19 -16.16 1.69 14.79
CA ALA A 19 -15.91 0.50 14.00
C ALA A 19 -16.23 -0.76 14.80
N VAL A 20 -17.29 -1.51 14.42
CA VAL A 20 -17.79 -2.69 15.13
C VAL A 20 -17.34 -4.03 14.51
N ASN A 21 -16.84 -4.00 13.29
CA ASN A 21 -16.44 -5.17 12.48
C ASN A 21 -14.92 -5.25 12.26
N ALA A 22 -14.13 -4.73 13.19
CA ALA A 22 -12.67 -4.70 13.11
C ALA A 22 -12.06 -5.61 14.18
N VAL A 23 -10.99 -6.32 13.81
CA VAL A 23 -10.15 -7.11 14.72
C VAL A 23 -8.74 -6.52 14.68
N VAL A 24 -8.20 -6.18 15.85
CA VAL A 24 -6.83 -5.68 16.00
C VAL A 24 -5.94 -6.81 16.52
N THR A 25 -4.86 -7.09 15.82
CA THR A 25 -3.87 -8.10 16.22
C THR A 25 -2.53 -7.44 16.56
N ALA A 26 -1.83 -8.00 17.56
CA ALA A 26 -0.47 -7.63 17.91
C ALA A 26 0.46 -8.77 17.50
N GLU A 27 0.67 -8.94 16.18
CA GLU A 27 1.41 -10.07 15.63
C GLU A 27 2.20 -9.67 14.37
N LYS A 28 3.20 -10.48 14.03
CA LYS A 28 3.97 -10.34 12.80
C LYS A 28 3.19 -10.86 11.58
N PRO A 29 3.31 -10.23 10.40
CA PRO A 29 2.63 -10.69 9.19
C PRO A 29 2.95 -12.14 8.83
N GLU A 30 4.19 -12.60 9.04
CA GLU A 30 4.63 -13.96 8.75
C GLU A 30 3.89 -15.01 9.59
N ARG A 31 3.45 -14.66 10.80
CA ARG A 31 2.64 -15.56 11.64
C ARG A 31 1.16 -15.51 11.27
N LEU A 32 0.67 -14.35 10.86
CA LEU A 32 -0.71 -14.22 10.40
C LEU A 32 -0.97 -15.03 9.13
N GLN A 33 -0.01 -15.11 8.21
CA GLN A 33 -0.15 -15.87 6.98
C GLN A 33 -0.48 -17.36 7.20
N GLU A 34 -0.02 -17.96 8.30
CA GLU A 34 -0.32 -19.36 8.63
C GLU A 34 -1.82 -19.62 8.83
N SER A 35 -2.55 -18.61 9.30
CA SER A 35 -3.99 -18.70 9.59
C SER A 35 -4.88 -18.10 8.50
N PHE A 36 -4.34 -17.28 7.60
CA PHE A 36 -5.10 -16.48 6.64
C PHE A 36 -4.67 -16.71 5.18
N LEU A 37 -4.22 -17.93 4.82
CA LEU A 37 -3.83 -18.24 3.44
C LEU A 37 -4.99 -17.97 2.47
N GLN A 38 -4.74 -17.15 1.44
CA GLN A 38 -5.71 -16.78 0.39
C GLN A 38 -7.08 -16.33 0.94
N TYR A 39 -7.05 -15.62 2.07
CA TYR A 39 -8.25 -15.26 2.80
C TYR A 39 -8.79 -13.86 2.44
N PHE A 40 -7.92 -12.87 2.24
CA PHE A 40 -8.32 -11.47 2.10
C PHE A 40 -8.62 -11.09 0.66
N ASP A 41 -9.72 -10.35 0.47
CA ASP A 41 -10.08 -9.70 -0.80
C ASP A 41 -9.18 -8.51 -1.10
N GLY A 42 -8.80 -7.77 -0.05
CA GLY A 42 -7.94 -6.61 -0.14
C GLY A 42 -6.99 -6.51 1.06
N ILE A 43 -5.75 -6.11 0.79
CA ILE A 43 -4.73 -5.87 1.81
C ILE A 43 -4.15 -4.48 1.60
N LEU A 44 -4.03 -3.69 2.66
CA LEU A 44 -3.30 -2.43 2.66
C LEU A 44 -2.07 -2.56 3.55
N ILE A 45 -0.91 -2.27 2.98
CA ILE A 45 0.37 -2.23 3.69
C ILE A 45 0.79 -0.76 3.80
N ASP A 46 0.75 -0.23 5.02
CA ASP A 46 1.44 0.99 5.41
C ASP A 46 2.78 0.57 6.00
N ALA A 47 3.80 0.52 5.15
CA ALA A 47 5.05 -0.17 5.45
C ALA A 47 5.96 0.65 6.37
N PRO A 48 6.66 0.01 7.32
CA PRO A 48 7.77 0.67 8.01
C PRO A 48 8.81 1.08 6.96
N CYS A 49 9.23 2.34 6.98
CA CYS A 49 10.13 2.90 5.97
C CYS A 49 11.09 3.93 6.56
N SER A 50 12.07 4.37 5.78
CA SER A 50 13.04 5.39 6.19
C SER A 50 12.42 6.78 6.44
N GLY A 51 11.20 7.04 5.95
CA GLY A 51 10.39 8.17 6.36
C GLY A 51 10.82 9.54 5.84
N GLU A 52 11.55 9.63 4.73
CA GLU A 52 12.06 10.89 4.16
C GLU A 52 10.95 11.93 3.92
N GLY A 53 9.75 11.49 3.55
CA GLY A 53 8.60 12.35 3.35
C GLY A 53 8.09 13.03 4.62
N MET A 54 8.49 12.55 5.80
CA MET A 54 8.05 13.03 7.11
C MET A 54 9.07 13.94 7.81
N PHE A 55 10.24 14.18 7.24
CA PHE A 55 11.32 14.96 7.89
C PHE A 55 10.90 16.36 8.33
N ARG A 56 9.99 17.00 7.59
CA ARG A 56 9.45 18.31 7.98
C ARG A 56 8.57 18.26 9.23
N ARG A 57 7.86 17.14 9.42
CA ARG A 57 6.91 16.94 10.51
C ARG A 57 7.58 16.38 11.76
N ASP A 58 8.52 15.49 11.59
CA ASP A 58 9.24 14.83 12.69
C ASP A 58 10.75 14.83 12.41
N PRO A 59 11.51 15.78 12.99
CA PRO A 59 12.96 15.84 12.83
C PRO A 59 13.72 14.62 13.39
N HIS A 60 13.13 13.83 14.30
CA HIS A 60 13.75 12.60 14.80
C HIS A 60 13.87 11.53 13.71
N MET A 61 13.04 11.59 12.68
CA MET A 61 13.13 10.69 11.52
C MET A 61 14.45 10.83 10.77
N VAL A 62 15.07 12.01 10.78
CA VAL A 62 16.38 12.25 10.15
C VAL A 62 17.46 11.41 10.84
N GLN A 63 17.47 11.39 12.18
CA GLN A 63 18.43 10.60 12.94
C GLN A 63 18.23 9.09 12.69
N ASP A 64 16.99 8.59 12.68
CA ASP A 64 16.71 7.18 12.38
C ASP A 64 17.14 6.81 10.95
N TRP A 65 16.95 7.74 10.00
CA TRP A 65 17.41 7.58 8.62
C TRP A 65 18.93 7.52 8.49
N GLU A 66 19.67 8.36 9.23
CA GLU A 66 21.14 8.33 9.26
C GLU A 66 21.69 7.02 9.85
N GLU A 67 21.01 6.47 10.85
CA GLU A 67 21.41 5.21 11.51
C GLU A 67 21.07 3.95 10.68
N LYS A 68 19.89 3.91 10.09
CA LYS A 68 19.33 2.71 9.42
C LYS A 68 19.26 2.87 7.90
N GLY A 69 18.63 3.95 7.43
CA GLY A 69 18.44 4.23 6.00
C GLY A 69 17.58 3.21 5.25
N PRO A 70 17.44 3.41 3.92
CA PRO A 70 16.60 2.54 3.08
C PRO A 70 17.03 1.08 3.06
N GLN A 71 18.33 0.79 3.18
CA GLN A 71 18.89 -0.57 3.15
C GLN A 71 18.42 -1.43 4.32
N TYR A 72 18.08 -0.83 5.44
CA TYR A 72 17.53 -1.52 6.59
C TYR A 72 16.05 -1.87 6.38
N TYR A 73 15.27 -0.94 5.82
CA TYR A 73 13.82 -1.10 5.69
C TYR A 73 13.41 -1.96 4.47
N ALA A 74 14.10 -1.86 3.35
CA ALA A 74 13.73 -2.55 2.13
C ALA A 74 13.60 -4.09 2.30
N PRO A 75 14.49 -4.81 2.99
CA PRO A 75 14.31 -6.24 3.26
C PRO A 75 13.08 -6.55 4.12
N ILE A 76 12.80 -5.74 5.15
CA ILE A 76 11.62 -5.89 6.03
C ILE A 76 10.34 -5.74 5.22
N GLN A 77 10.29 -4.75 4.33
CA GLN A 77 9.14 -4.51 3.44
C GLN A 77 8.92 -5.69 2.49
N ARG A 78 9.98 -6.30 1.97
CA ARG A 78 9.90 -7.51 1.13
C ARG A 78 9.30 -8.70 1.87
N ASP A 79 9.64 -8.88 3.13
CA ASP A 79 9.06 -9.96 3.94
C ASP A 79 7.58 -9.71 4.23
N ILE A 80 7.19 -8.46 4.49
CA ILE A 80 5.77 -8.08 4.62
C ILE A 80 5.01 -8.31 3.30
N LEU A 81 5.58 -7.92 2.16
CA LEU A 81 4.99 -8.14 0.84
C LEU A 81 4.78 -9.62 0.53
N LYS A 82 5.78 -10.50 0.85
CA LYS A 82 5.63 -11.95 0.71
C LYS A 82 4.48 -12.49 1.55
N ALA A 83 4.41 -12.09 2.83
CA ALA A 83 3.35 -12.54 3.72
C ALA A 83 1.97 -12.08 3.20
N ALA A 84 1.86 -10.83 2.75
CA ALA A 84 0.64 -10.29 2.16
C ALA A 84 0.21 -11.06 0.91
N TYR A 85 1.14 -11.40 0.01
CA TYR A 85 0.84 -12.21 -1.17
C TYR A 85 0.24 -13.58 -0.82
N GLN A 86 0.76 -14.24 0.21
CA GLN A 86 0.23 -15.54 0.67
C GLN A 86 -1.19 -15.41 1.24
N MET A 87 -1.48 -14.29 1.91
CA MET A 87 -2.78 -14.04 2.50
C MET A 87 -3.81 -13.50 1.52
N LEU A 88 -3.38 -12.93 0.39
CA LEU A 88 -4.25 -12.38 -0.64
C LEU A 88 -4.84 -13.51 -1.49
N ARG A 89 -6.17 -13.51 -1.65
CA ARG A 89 -6.84 -14.46 -2.54
C ARG A 89 -6.59 -14.14 -4.02
N GLU A 90 -6.90 -15.09 -4.88
CA GLU A 90 -6.94 -14.87 -6.33
C GLU A 90 -7.96 -13.76 -6.67
N GLY A 91 -7.59 -12.87 -7.58
CA GLY A 91 -8.37 -11.68 -7.94
C GLY A 91 -8.33 -10.55 -6.90
N GLY A 92 -7.68 -10.76 -5.75
CA GLY A 92 -7.60 -9.78 -4.65
C GLY A 92 -6.68 -8.62 -4.97
N TYR A 93 -6.87 -7.50 -4.26
CA TYR A 93 -6.10 -6.26 -4.42
C TYR A 93 -5.14 -6.04 -3.26
N LEU A 94 -3.94 -5.55 -3.56
CA LEU A 94 -2.91 -5.17 -2.61
C LEU A 94 -2.53 -3.70 -2.82
N VAL A 95 -2.66 -2.87 -1.80
CA VAL A 95 -2.06 -1.54 -1.76
C VAL A 95 -0.78 -1.62 -0.94
N TYR A 96 0.34 -1.20 -1.53
CA TYR A 96 1.60 -0.99 -0.83
C TYR A 96 1.92 0.49 -0.80
N SER A 97 2.21 1.03 0.38
CA SER A 97 2.52 2.44 0.57
C SER A 97 3.68 2.66 1.54
N THR A 98 4.40 3.75 1.32
CA THR A 98 5.49 4.25 2.17
C THR A 98 5.41 5.76 2.27
N CYS A 99 6.04 6.34 3.29
CA CYS A 99 6.28 7.78 3.39
C CYS A 99 7.75 8.14 3.11
N THR A 100 8.41 7.42 2.22
CA THR A 100 9.79 7.72 1.78
C THR A 100 9.83 8.18 0.32
N PHE A 101 10.98 8.66 -0.12
CA PHE A 101 11.29 8.96 -1.52
C PHE A 101 12.34 8.00 -2.10
N SER A 102 12.83 7.07 -1.32
CA SER A 102 13.88 6.14 -1.70
C SER A 102 13.37 5.13 -2.75
N PRO A 103 13.94 5.10 -3.96
CA PRO A 103 13.59 4.08 -4.95
C PRO A 103 13.87 2.65 -4.46
N GLU A 104 14.81 2.46 -3.52
CA GLU A 104 15.12 1.16 -2.92
C GLU A 104 13.93 0.55 -2.20
N GLU A 105 13.15 1.39 -1.53
CA GLU A 105 11.97 0.99 -0.75
C GLU A 105 10.69 1.03 -1.59
N ASP A 106 10.67 1.81 -2.64
CA ASP A 106 9.53 2.07 -3.52
C ASP A 106 9.58 1.18 -4.77
N GLU A 107 9.99 1.72 -5.92
CA GLU A 107 9.93 1.00 -7.19
C GLU A 107 10.80 -0.26 -7.25
N LYS A 108 11.97 -0.27 -6.60
CA LYS A 108 12.82 -1.47 -6.58
C LYS A 108 12.19 -2.60 -5.79
N ASN A 109 11.44 -2.30 -4.72
CA ASN A 109 10.68 -3.30 -3.99
C ASN A 109 9.48 -3.80 -4.81
N VAL A 110 8.76 -2.90 -5.48
CA VAL A 110 7.66 -3.28 -6.40
C VAL A 110 8.20 -4.16 -7.53
N LEU A 111 9.29 -3.76 -8.18
CA LEU A 111 9.90 -4.52 -9.25
C LEU A 111 10.35 -5.92 -8.78
N TRP A 112 11.01 -5.97 -7.63
CA TRP A 112 11.41 -7.23 -7.03
C TRP A 112 10.19 -8.12 -6.76
N PHE A 113 9.10 -7.56 -6.22
CA PHE A 113 7.87 -8.27 -5.94
C PHE A 113 7.22 -8.85 -7.19
N LEU A 114 7.11 -8.07 -8.27
CA LEU A 114 6.56 -8.51 -9.56
C LEU A 114 7.41 -9.62 -10.19
N ARG A 115 8.72 -9.59 -10.02
CA ARG A 115 9.63 -10.65 -10.49
C ARG A 115 9.51 -11.94 -9.68
N GLN A 116 9.19 -11.86 -8.38
CA GLN A 116 8.97 -13.03 -7.52
C GLN A 116 7.59 -13.66 -7.74
N PHE A 117 6.58 -12.84 -8.03
CA PHE A 117 5.19 -13.23 -8.17
C PHE A 117 4.65 -12.73 -9.53
N PRO A 118 4.88 -13.50 -10.61
CA PRO A 118 4.52 -13.09 -11.97
C PRO A 118 3.01 -12.98 -12.22
N ASP A 119 2.18 -13.53 -11.34
CA ASP A 119 0.73 -13.40 -11.30
C ASP A 119 0.24 -12.08 -10.64
N MET A 120 1.16 -11.27 -10.15
CA MET A 120 0.85 -9.92 -9.67
C MET A 120 1.08 -8.88 -10.76
N HIS A 121 0.20 -7.90 -10.86
CA HIS A 121 0.36 -6.77 -11.80
C HIS A 121 -0.07 -5.45 -11.15
N VAL A 122 0.51 -4.35 -11.64
CA VAL A 122 0.16 -3.00 -11.17
C VAL A 122 -1.08 -2.51 -11.90
N CYS A 123 -2.11 -2.18 -11.13
CA CYS A 123 -3.33 -1.57 -11.65
C CYS A 123 -3.11 -0.07 -11.92
N GLU A 124 -3.82 0.45 -12.91
CA GLU A 124 -3.88 1.88 -13.13
C GLU A 124 -4.86 2.51 -12.14
N VAL A 125 -4.46 3.66 -11.58
CA VAL A 125 -5.32 4.44 -10.67
C VAL A 125 -5.56 5.84 -11.25
N PRO A 126 -6.74 6.45 -10.99
CA PRO A 126 -7.03 7.81 -11.44
C PRO A 126 -5.98 8.80 -10.95
N ARG A 127 -5.39 9.56 -11.87
CA ARG A 127 -4.39 10.57 -11.52
C ARG A 127 -5.07 11.85 -11.05
N LYS A 128 -4.66 12.31 -9.86
CA LYS A 128 -5.06 13.61 -9.32
C LYS A 128 -3.95 14.64 -9.54
N GLU A 129 -4.30 15.91 -9.44
CA GLU A 129 -3.33 17.00 -9.47
C GLU A 129 -2.24 16.78 -8.39
N GLY A 130 -1.00 16.97 -8.77
CA GLY A 130 0.17 16.72 -7.89
C GLY A 130 0.68 15.28 -7.85
N PHE A 131 -0.06 14.31 -8.42
CA PHE A 131 0.42 12.92 -8.53
C PHE A 131 1.46 12.78 -9.64
N CYS A 132 2.59 12.20 -9.30
CA CYS A 132 3.67 11.85 -10.24
C CYS A 132 3.69 10.35 -10.48
N SER A 133 4.17 9.94 -11.65
CA SER A 133 4.45 8.53 -11.97
C SER A 133 5.63 8.02 -11.15
N GLY A 134 5.71 6.70 -10.99
CA GLY A 134 6.89 6.05 -10.45
C GLY A 134 8.13 6.30 -11.29
N ILE A 135 9.29 6.21 -10.65
CA ILE A 135 10.60 6.39 -11.31
C ILE A 135 10.92 5.13 -12.11
N THR A 136 11.33 5.32 -13.37
CA THR A 136 11.73 4.24 -14.26
C THR A 136 13.15 4.43 -14.77
N ASP A 137 13.82 3.34 -15.14
CA ASP A 137 15.18 3.31 -15.63
C ASP A 137 15.20 2.73 -17.07
N ALA A 138 16.16 3.17 -17.89
CA ALA A 138 16.37 2.67 -19.24
C ALA A 138 16.81 1.19 -19.28
N ALA A 139 17.38 0.67 -18.20
CA ALA A 139 17.78 -0.75 -18.07
C ALA A 139 16.59 -1.71 -17.88
N LEU A 140 15.39 -1.20 -17.59
CA LEU A 140 14.19 -2.00 -17.43
C LEU A 140 13.61 -2.42 -18.79
N THR A 141 12.94 -3.58 -18.82
CA THR A 141 12.11 -3.96 -19.96
C THR A 141 10.94 -2.99 -20.14
N GLU A 142 10.35 -2.98 -21.34
CA GLU A 142 9.18 -2.13 -21.60
C GLU A 142 8.02 -2.43 -20.68
N THR A 143 7.74 -3.72 -20.44
CA THR A 143 6.70 -4.16 -19.50
C THR A 143 6.96 -3.66 -18.08
N GLU A 144 8.19 -3.80 -17.59
CA GLU A 144 8.55 -3.31 -16.24
C GLU A 144 8.41 -1.79 -16.14
N ARG A 145 8.84 -1.04 -17.16
CA ARG A 145 8.64 0.42 -17.21
C ARG A 145 7.16 0.79 -17.15
N GLN A 146 6.33 0.11 -17.94
CA GLN A 146 4.89 0.34 -17.95
C GLN A 146 4.27 0.05 -16.57
N GLN A 147 4.63 -1.07 -15.95
CA GLN A 147 4.17 -1.42 -14.61
C GLN A 147 4.56 -0.36 -13.58
N LEU A 148 5.83 0.00 -13.51
CA LEU A 148 6.33 0.97 -12.52
C LEU A 148 5.82 2.40 -12.78
N SER A 149 5.55 2.79 -14.03
CA SER A 149 4.98 4.10 -14.34
C SER A 149 3.58 4.31 -13.75
N ARG A 150 2.86 3.21 -13.45
CA ARG A 150 1.54 3.25 -12.80
C ARG A 150 1.62 3.51 -11.29
N CYS A 151 2.79 3.33 -10.66
CA CYS A 151 2.99 3.74 -9.28
C CYS A 151 2.73 5.24 -9.11
N VAL A 152 2.35 5.64 -7.90
CA VAL A 152 2.04 7.02 -7.57
C VAL A 152 3.08 7.56 -6.60
N ARG A 153 3.67 8.70 -6.92
CA ARG A 153 4.51 9.50 -6.03
C ARG A 153 3.86 10.84 -5.75
N ILE A 154 3.82 11.22 -4.49
CA ILE A 154 3.32 12.51 -4.04
C ILE A 154 4.49 13.26 -3.41
N PHE A 155 4.83 14.42 -3.99
CA PHE A 155 5.92 15.25 -3.50
C PHE A 155 5.37 16.53 -2.86
N PRO A 156 5.91 16.98 -1.70
CA PRO A 156 5.41 18.17 -0.99
C PRO A 156 5.50 19.49 -1.78
N HIS A 157 6.33 19.52 -2.84
CA HIS A 157 6.44 20.69 -3.72
C HIS A 157 5.42 20.68 -4.87
N LYS A 158 4.64 19.60 -5.04
CA LYS A 158 3.62 19.45 -6.09
C LYS A 158 2.21 19.26 -5.54
N ALA A 159 2.08 18.84 -4.30
CA ALA A 159 0.80 18.64 -3.64
C ALA A 159 0.85 19.16 -2.21
N VAL A 160 -0.30 19.56 -1.68
CA VAL A 160 -0.40 19.93 -0.27
C VAL A 160 -0.35 18.67 0.59
N GLY A 161 0.61 18.60 1.50
CA GLY A 161 0.77 17.46 2.42
C GLY A 161 2.21 17.00 2.55
N GLU A 162 2.39 15.82 3.09
CA GLU A 162 3.67 15.15 3.25
C GLU A 162 3.99 14.27 2.03
N GLY A 163 5.25 13.81 1.94
CA GLY A 163 5.67 12.92 0.86
C GLY A 163 5.10 11.51 1.00
N HIS A 164 4.73 10.91 -0.12
CA HIS A 164 4.15 9.56 -0.11
C HIS A 164 4.42 8.81 -1.41
N PHE A 165 4.54 7.48 -1.31
CA PHE A 165 4.52 6.55 -2.41
C PHE A 165 3.36 5.57 -2.23
N ALA A 166 2.70 5.20 -3.30
CA ALA A 166 1.66 4.18 -3.29
C ALA A 166 1.60 3.42 -4.62
N VAL A 167 1.25 2.15 -4.54
CA VAL A 167 0.96 1.30 -5.69
C VAL A 167 -0.22 0.40 -5.39
N LEU A 168 -1.14 0.27 -6.35
CA LEU A 168 -2.22 -0.70 -6.33
C LEU A 168 -1.81 -1.89 -7.20
N LEU A 169 -1.85 -3.07 -6.61
CA LEU A 169 -1.52 -4.35 -7.24
C LEU A 169 -2.74 -5.27 -7.22
N GLN A 170 -2.87 -6.14 -8.21
CA GLN A 170 -3.88 -7.19 -8.23
C GLN A 170 -3.21 -8.54 -8.48
N LYS A 171 -3.73 -9.58 -7.83
CA LYS A 171 -3.31 -10.97 -8.02
C LYS A 171 -4.18 -11.65 -9.09
N GLY A 172 -3.56 -12.42 -9.99
CA GLY A 172 -4.25 -13.16 -11.04
C GLY A 172 -4.30 -12.45 -12.39
N ASP A 173 -5.09 -13.00 -13.33
CA ASP A 173 -5.15 -12.53 -14.71
C ASP A 173 -5.81 -11.14 -14.81
N PRO A 174 -5.15 -10.14 -15.42
CA PRO A 174 -5.72 -8.82 -15.68
C PRO A 174 -7.03 -8.86 -16.49
N SER A 175 -7.22 -9.86 -17.35
CA SER A 175 -8.44 -10.00 -18.15
C SER A 175 -9.66 -10.40 -17.33
N ALA A 176 -9.47 -10.97 -16.15
CA ALA A 176 -10.57 -11.29 -15.22
C ALA A 176 -11.07 -10.03 -14.45
N ALA A 177 -10.28 -8.96 -14.43
CA ALA A 177 -10.59 -7.73 -13.70
C ALA A 177 -11.67 -6.86 -14.39
N GLU A 178 -11.80 -6.93 -15.71
CA GLU A 178 -12.82 -6.15 -16.45
C GLU A 178 -14.27 -6.51 -16.04
N GLN A 179 -14.47 -7.67 -15.42
CA GLN A 179 -15.80 -8.07 -14.93
C GLN A 179 -16.10 -7.56 -13.51
N THR A 180 -15.11 -7.10 -12.76
CA THR A 180 -15.27 -6.64 -11.35
C THR A 180 -15.42 -5.12 -11.22
N ASP A 181 -15.08 -4.32 -12.21
CA ASP A 181 -15.27 -2.87 -12.19
C ASP A 181 -16.74 -2.45 -12.06
N SER A 182 -17.66 -3.29 -12.50
CA SER A 182 -19.10 -3.07 -12.31
C SER A 182 -19.55 -3.11 -10.83
N PHE A 183 -18.80 -3.77 -9.95
CA PHE A 183 -19.12 -3.83 -8.51
C PHE A 183 -18.67 -2.57 -7.77
N VAL A 184 -17.53 -2.01 -8.12
CA VAL A 184 -17.00 -0.77 -7.48
C VAL A 184 -17.86 0.45 -7.86
N GLU A 185 -18.37 0.53 -9.09
CA GLU A 185 -19.31 1.57 -9.49
C GLU A 185 -20.66 1.44 -8.76
N GLN A 186 -21.14 0.23 -8.49
CA GLN A 186 -22.38 0.01 -7.75
C GLN A 186 -22.25 0.38 -6.27
N GLU A 187 -21.14 0.08 -5.60
CA GLU A 187 -20.93 0.46 -4.21
C GLU A 187 -20.75 1.97 -4.04
N ASN A 188 -20.06 2.66 -4.96
CA ASN A 188 -19.97 4.12 -4.95
C ASN A 188 -21.35 4.78 -5.13
N THR A 189 -22.18 4.23 -5.99
CA THR A 189 -23.56 4.74 -6.20
C THR A 189 -24.45 4.50 -4.96
N LEU A 190 -24.23 3.43 -4.21
CA LEU A 190 -24.94 3.14 -2.96
C LEU A 190 -24.45 4.04 -1.81
N ALA A 191 -23.15 4.31 -1.73
CA ALA A 191 -22.56 5.22 -0.74
C ALA A 191 -23.03 6.67 -0.94
N GLU A 192 -23.09 7.14 -2.18
CA GLU A 192 -23.63 8.46 -2.53
C GLU A 192 -25.13 8.60 -2.19
N ARG A 193 -25.93 7.56 -2.44
CA ARG A 193 -27.35 7.54 -2.07
C ARG A 193 -27.59 7.50 -0.56
N ALA A 194 -26.70 6.83 0.20
CA ALA A 194 -26.78 6.81 1.66
C ALA A 194 -26.45 8.18 2.27
N HIS A 195 -25.55 8.95 1.65
CA HIS A 195 -25.18 10.30 2.09
C HIS A 195 -26.32 11.31 1.85
N ASP A 196 -27.10 11.14 0.79
CA ASP A 196 -28.20 12.07 0.44
C ASP A 196 -29.46 11.88 1.32
N HIS A 197 -29.58 10.75 2.02
CA HIS A 197 -30.71 10.45 2.90
C HIS A 197 -30.47 10.80 4.38
N SER A 198 -29.27 11.22 4.78
CA SER A 198 -28.97 11.58 6.17
C SER A 198 -29.15 13.07 6.50
N PHE A 199 -29.61 13.89 5.55
CA PHE A 199 -29.88 15.33 5.71
C PHE A 199 -31.34 15.72 5.35
N ARG A 200 -32.32 14.94 5.80
CA ARG A 200 -33.72 15.40 5.86
C ARG A 200 -34.35 15.13 7.20
#